data_d5efb3a431dc73ca84c7169f3ddd5ccd
#
_entry.id   d5efb3a431dc73ca84c7169f3ddd5ccd
#
_cell.length_a   1.000
_cell.length_b   1.000
_cell.length_c   1.000
_cell.angle_alpha   90.00
_cell.angle_beta   90.00
_cell.angle_gamma   90.00
#
_symmetry.space_group_name_H-M   'P 1'
#
loop_
_entity.id
_entity.type
_entity.pdbx_description
1 polymer ?
#
loop_
_entity_poly.entity_id
_entity_poly.type
_entity_poly.pdbx_seq_one_letter_code
_entity_poly.pdbx_strand_id
1 'polypeptide(L)'
;MAFKDKYWKTNVETFFSYQGKKYMGQWPTFREMMEISEERFPDNEAFKAIVPKVVTFTYKEALKKIREIAYYLIATGAKKGDHIAVIGKNSPEWALAYFAISFAGCIIVPLDYSLHIEDMEKILAFGDVDRIFIDGEKIDEIDKEGKLFKEKISLEPESKGYKYVLDLTGPETELPKLHAEDTAAMLFTSGTTGTPKGVMLSFSNFMSSTLSSQRLFDVYPTDVFYAILPIHHAYTMTAVLLETVISGASCVFGKRLVTPIMLKELREGKITMLLAVPMLFNKLLAGLMAGVHKQGPFKENLIHFLMGFSGFMKKVFHVNLGKKIFGNMLLSKISLDKMRLCICGGGPLPASTFKQFNQLGIDFVQGYGLTETSPIININPIEVYIEESVGIPIPGVEEKIVSPDEDGNGIIYVRGPQVMKGYYKNDEATEEVLSSDGWLNTGDVGHIDSNGFLYLTGRAKSIIVTEGGKNVFPEEIEDKFQLFNEIEQCCIIPYMINKEMKTEGIRMVIYPTEAYLKEHGMEETSRHMEEVVESVNKDLQSYKKITMVTVVDQPLPMTSTKKVKRFEVVKMFK
;
A
#
# COMPACT_ATOMS: atom_id res chain seq x y z
N MET A 1 5.57 0.25 -33.05
CA MET A 1 5.86 0.43 -31.64
C MET A 1 4.82 -0.35 -30.86
N ALA A 2 5.23 -1.17 -29.91
CA ALA A 2 4.27 -1.87 -29.06
C ALA A 2 3.41 -0.85 -28.29
N PHE A 3 2.16 -1.20 -27.99
CA PHE A 3 1.24 -0.33 -27.24
C PHE A 3 1.88 0.20 -25.94
N LYS A 4 2.62 -0.63 -25.22
CA LYS A 4 3.32 -0.29 -23.98
C LYS A 4 4.31 0.87 -24.15
N ASP A 5 5.11 0.85 -25.20
CA ASP A 5 6.17 1.88 -25.43
C ASP A 5 5.60 3.27 -25.64
N LYS A 6 4.36 3.38 -26.13
CA LYS A 6 3.70 4.66 -26.40
C LYS A 6 3.38 5.46 -25.13
N TYR A 7 3.14 4.76 -24.00
CA TYR A 7 2.68 5.38 -22.76
C TYR A 7 3.77 5.52 -21.70
N TRP A 8 4.96 4.98 -21.93
CA TRP A 8 6.05 5.08 -20.96
C TRP A 8 6.64 6.49 -20.92
N LYS A 9 6.68 7.05 -19.73
CA LYS A 9 7.31 8.35 -19.48
C LYS A 9 8.82 8.23 -19.38
N THR A 10 9.52 9.31 -19.69
CA THR A 10 10.99 9.36 -19.71
C THR A 10 11.58 10.35 -18.70
N ASN A 11 10.74 10.88 -17.79
CA ASN A 11 11.13 11.88 -16.80
C ASN A 11 12.18 11.38 -15.78
N VAL A 12 12.40 10.08 -15.67
CA VAL A 12 13.46 9.48 -14.85
C VAL A 12 14.85 9.50 -15.51
N GLU A 13 14.97 9.86 -16.78
CA GLU A 13 16.25 9.86 -17.51
C GLU A 13 17.31 10.73 -16.84
N THR A 14 16.90 11.84 -16.23
CA THR A 14 17.81 12.70 -15.46
C THR A 14 18.47 11.93 -14.31
N PHE A 15 17.73 11.07 -13.62
CA PHE A 15 18.30 10.21 -12.58
C PHE A 15 19.26 9.18 -13.16
N PHE A 16 18.90 8.53 -14.26
CA PHE A 16 19.79 7.59 -14.96
C PHE A 16 21.07 8.25 -15.50
N SER A 17 21.09 9.56 -15.73
CA SER A 17 22.32 10.27 -16.15
C SER A 17 23.45 10.21 -15.10
N TYR A 18 23.17 9.82 -13.86
CA TYR A 18 24.14 9.58 -12.79
C TYR A 18 24.76 8.17 -12.82
N GLN A 19 24.21 7.25 -13.63
CA GLN A 19 24.81 5.94 -13.83
C GLN A 19 26.22 6.08 -14.45
N GLY A 20 27.17 5.29 -13.97
CA GLY A 20 28.58 5.42 -14.34
C GLY A 20 29.34 6.58 -13.68
N LYS A 21 28.64 7.44 -12.89
CA LYS A 21 29.24 8.55 -12.15
C LYS A 21 29.06 8.41 -10.64
N LYS A 22 27.83 8.19 -10.18
CA LYS A 22 27.48 8.06 -8.75
C LYS A 22 27.16 6.63 -8.36
N TYR A 23 26.70 5.81 -9.28
CA TYR A 23 26.50 4.38 -9.09
C TYR A 23 26.89 3.62 -10.38
N MET A 24 27.35 2.37 -10.21
CA MET A 24 27.95 1.61 -11.32
C MET A 24 27.03 0.50 -11.85
N GLY A 25 26.06 0.03 -11.05
CA GLY A 25 25.10 -1.02 -11.43
C GLY A 25 23.98 -0.52 -12.34
N GLN A 26 23.05 -1.40 -12.66
CA GLN A 26 21.82 -1.01 -13.35
C GLN A 26 20.94 -0.15 -12.44
N TRP A 27 20.94 -0.43 -11.15
CA TRP A 27 20.15 0.24 -10.14
C TRP A 27 21.03 0.78 -9.01
N PRO A 28 20.73 1.96 -8.44
CA PRO A 28 21.47 2.50 -7.29
C PRO A 28 21.07 1.79 -5.99
N THR A 29 21.88 1.93 -4.97
CA THR A 29 21.51 1.66 -3.58
C THR A 29 20.72 2.84 -2.98
N PHE A 30 20.11 2.65 -1.80
CA PHE A 30 19.42 3.75 -1.10
C PHE A 30 20.37 4.89 -0.73
N ARG A 31 21.66 4.58 -0.47
CA ARG A 31 22.67 5.60 -0.20
C ARG A 31 22.92 6.46 -1.43
N GLU A 32 23.22 5.85 -2.55
CA GLU A 32 23.47 6.54 -3.80
C GLU A 32 22.23 7.34 -4.24
N MET A 33 21.04 6.79 -4.06
CA MET A 33 19.77 7.49 -4.31
C MET A 33 19.65 8.77 -3.47
N MET A 34 19.88 8.68 -2.15
CA MET A 34 19.74 9.82 -1.24
C MET A 34 20.80 10.89 -1.53
N GLU A 35 22.05 10.48 -1.82
CA GLU A 35 23.15 11.39 -2.16
C GLU A 35 22.91 12.11 -3.49
N ILE A 36 22.36 11.43 -4.51
CA ILE A 36 21.98 12.05 -5.77
C ILE A 36 20.84 13.07 -5.55
N SER A 37 19.86 12.72 -4.74
CA SER A 37 18.73 13.61 -4.49
C SER A 37 19.13 14.84 -3.66
N GLU A 38 20.04 14.69 -2.70
CA GLU A 38 20.60 15.83 -1.97
C GLU A 38 21.44 16.73 -2.91
N GLU A 39 22.27 16.18 -3.76
CA GLU A 39 23.05 16.96 -4.74
C GLU A 39 22.16 17.80 -5.66
N ARG A 40 21.00 17.23 -6.06
CA ARG A 40 20.05 17.91 -6.98
C ARG A 40 19.17 18.92 -6.27
N PHE A 41 18.76 18.65 -5.04
CA PHE A 41 17.70 19.37 -4.33
C PHE A 41 18.02 19.60 -2.83
N PRO A 42 19.20 20.15 -2.47
CA PRO A 42 19.66 20.21 -1.09
C PRO A 42 18.70 20.93 -0.14
N ASP A 43 18.05 21.97 -0.64
CA ASP A 43 17.19 22.86 0.15
C ASP A 43 15.69 22.51 0.08
N ASN A 44 15.30 21.51 -0.72
CA ASN A 44 13.91 21.05 -0.75
C ASN A 44 13.58 20.35 0.58
N GLU A 45 12.33 20.54 1.06
CA GLU A 45 11.80 19.75 2.18
C GLU A 45 11.74 18.27 1.79
N ALA A 46 12.47 17.40 2.47
CA ALA A 46 12.42 15.96 2.24
C ALA A 46 11.35 15.31 3.12
N PHE A 47 11.44 15.51 4.42
CA PHE A 47 10.60 14.86 5.43
C PHE A 47 9.92 15.88 6.33
N LYS A 48 8.60 15.75 6.49
CA LYS A 48 7.81 16.72 7.26
C LYS A 48 6.71 16.03 8.08
N ALA A 49 6.55 16.45 9.33
CA ALA A 49 5.37 16.19 10.15
C ALA A 49 4.66 17.52 10.44
N ILE A 50 3.32 17.50 10.58
CA ILE A 50 2.51 18.69 10.88
C ILE A 50 1.91 18.58 12.28
N VAL A 51 1.51 17.40 12.69
CA VAL A 51 0.87 17.13 13.98
C VAL A 51 1.73 16.15 14.78
N PRO A 52 1.95 16.37 16.10
CA PRO A 52 1.40 17.44 16.95
C PRO A 52 2.09 18.80 16.76
N LYS A 53 3.32 18.81 16.27
CA LYS A 53 4.09 20.01 15.93
C LYS A 53 4.73 19.88 14.56
N VAL A 54 5.00 21.00 13.92
CA VAL A 54 5.72 21.01 12.65
C VAL A 54 7.19 20.64 12.89
N VAL A 55 7.62 19.59 12.20
CA VAL A 55 9.02 19.16 12.11
C VAL A 55 9.34 19.02 10.63
N THR A 56 10.44 19.58 10.18
CA THR A 56 10.83 19.54 8.76
C THR A 56 12.33 19.30 8.67
N PHE A 57 12.73 18.45 7.71
CA PHE A 57 14.11 18.25 7.30
C PHE A 57 14.22 18.50 5.81
N THR A 58 15.15 19.34 5.40
CA THR A 58 15.60 19.43 4.01
C THR A 58 16.40 18.19 3.62
N TYR A 59 16.63 17.95 2.33
CA TYR A 59 17.48 16.82 1.89
C TYR A 59 18.88 16.89 2.51
N LYS A 60 19.47 18.09 2.59
CA LYS A 60 20.76 18.33 3.23
C LYS A 60 20.76 17.97 4.72
N GLU A 61 19.75 18.41 5.46
CA GLU A 61 19.61 18.11 6.89
C GLU A 61 19.33 16.62 7.13
N ALA A 62 18.48 16.02 6.30
CA ALA A 62 18.15 14.60 6.37
C ALA A 62 19.40 13.74 6.11
N LEU A 63 20.15 14.00 5.03
CA LEU A 63 21.36 13.24 4.71
C LEU A 63 22.41 13.36 5.81
N LYS A 64 22.61 14.57 6.37
CA LYS A 64 23.52 14.79 7.51
C LYS A 64 23.11 13.92 8.71
N LYS A 65 21.82 13.96 9.10
CA LYS A 65 21.31 13.19 10.24
C LYS A 65 21.39 11.69 10.00
N ILE A 66 21.06 11.21 8.80
CA ILE A 66 21.20 9.81 8.40
C ILE A 66 22.65 9.33 8.58
N ARG A 67 23.63 10.12 8.16
CA ARG A 67 25.06 9.79 8.34
C ARG A 67 25.46 9.76 9.82
N GLU A 68 25.03 10.73 10.62
CA GLU A 68 25.31 10.77 12.06
C GLU A 68 24.80 9.52 12.78
N ILE A 69 23.56 9.09 12.47
CA ILE A 69 22.96 7.87 13.03
C ILE A 69 23.71 6.62 12.52
N ALA A 70 24.05 6.56 11.23
CA ALA A 70 24.80 5.44 10.67
C ALA A 70 26.20 5.30 11.31
N TYR A 71 26.91 6.42 11.53
CA TYR A 71 28.18 6.43 12.23
C TYR A 71 28.04 5.93 13.67
N TYR A 72 26.97 6.34 14.37
CA TYR A 72 26.66 5.82 15.69
C TYR A 72 26.48 4.29 15.68
N LEU A 73 25.68 3.76 14.76
CA LEU A 73 25.45 2.32 14.63
C LEU A 73 26.77 1.55 14.41
N ILE A 74 27.62 2.03 13.51
CA ILE A 74 28.92 1.42 13.24
C ILE A 74 29.83 1.50 14.47
N ALA A 75 29.91 2.67 15.14
CA ALA A 75 30.72 2.87 16.34
C ALA A 75 30.27 1.99 17.51
N THR A 76 29.00 1.64 17.59
CA THR A 76 28.44 0.71 18.60
C THR A 76 28.48 -0.76 18.15
N GLY A 77 29.17 -1.05 17.05
CA GLY A 77 29.51 -2.40 16.63
C GLY A 77 28.51 -3.05 15.65
N ALA A 78 27.63 -2.27 15.01
CA ALA A 78 26.84 -2.78 13.90
C ALA A 78 27.72 -3.09 12.68
N LYS A 79 27.47 -4.21 12.03
CA LYS A 79 28.24 -4.69 10.87
C LYS A 79 27.34 -4.83 9.65
N LYS A 80 27.96 -4.77 8.47
CA LYS A 80 27.25 -5.07 7.22
C LYS A 80 26.55 -6.42 7.31
N GLY A 81 25.25 -6.43 7.01
CA GLY A 81 24.41 -7.63 7.06
C GLY A 81 23.72 -7.90 8.39
N ASP A 82 24.02 -7.15 9.46
CA ASP A 82 23.25 -7.23 10.70
C ASP A 82 21.80 -6.77 10.46
N HIS A 83 20.85 -7.36 11.18
CA HIS A 83 19.43 -7.02 11.06
C HIS A 83 19.05 -6.03 12.16
N ILE A 84 18.51 -4.88 11.77
CA ILE A 84 18.07 -3.83 12.69
C ILE A 84 16.62 -3.49 12.39
N ALA A 85 15.75 -3.55 13.40
CA ALA A 85 14.34 -3.26 13.21
C ALA A 85 14.03 -1.77 13.39
N VAL A 86 12.97 -1.32 12.68
CA VAL A 86 12.35 -0.03 12.87
C VAL A 86 10.84 -0.21 13.02
N ILE A 87 10.28 0.18 14.19
CA ILE A 87 8.92 -0.11 14.60
C ILE A 87 8.30 1.18 15.15
N GLY A 88 7.36 1.77 14.45
CA GLY A 88 6.75 3.02 14.91
C GLY A 88 5.66 3.53 13.98
N LYS A 89 4.99 4.57 14.45
CA LYS A 89 4.07 5.36 13.66
C LYS A 89 4.85 6.14 12.59
N ASN A 90 4.17 6.50 11.51
CA ASN A 90 4.78 7.31 10.45
C ASN A 90 5.36 8.61 11.02
N SER A 91 6.64 8.83 10.79
CA SER A 91 7.36 10.04 11.27
C SER A 91 8.65 10.29 10.49
N PRO A 92 9.16 11.54 10.46
CA PRO A 92 10.50 11.82 9.95
C PRO A 92 11.58 10.98 10.63
N GLU A 93 11.48 10.78 11.94
CA GLU A 93 12.40 9.99 12.75
C GLU A 93 12.49 8.53 12.26
N TRP A 94 11.33 7.95 11.93
CA TRP A 94 11.27 6.61 11.34
C TRP A 94 12.00 6.54 9.99
N ALA A 95 11.78 7.53 9.12
CA ALA A 95 12.43 7.58 7.82
C ALA A 95 13.95 7.77 7.94
N LEU A 96 14.40 8.63 8.86
CA LEU A 96 15.81 8.85 9.12
C LEU A 96 16.49 7.58 9.66
N ALA A 97 15.85 6.86 10.60
CA ALA A 97 16.33 5.57 11.10
C ALA A 97 16.41 4.53 9.99
N TYR A 98 15.36 4.43 9.16
CA TYR A 98 15.29 3.52 8.02
C TYR A 98 16.49 3.68 7.08
N PHE A 99 16.76 4.90 6.64
CA PHE A 99 17.92 5.15 5.78
C PHE A 99 19.26 4.99 6.50
N ALA A 100 19.34 5.36 7.76
CA ALA A 100 20.58 5.22 8.54
C ALA A 100 21.00 3.76 8.73
N ILE A 101 20.06 2.86 8.96
CA ILE A 101 20.29 1.41 9.02
C ILE A 101 20.92 0.94 7.71
N SER A 102 20.36 1.35 6.57
CA SER A 102 20.91 1.04 5.24
C SER A 102 22.32 1.62 5.04
N PHE A 103 22.55 2.86 5.46
CA PHE A 103 23.88 3.52 5.36
C PHE A 103 24.95 2.80 6.19
N ALA A 104 24.56 2.26 7.33
CA ALA A 104 25.44 1.41 8.14
C ALA A 104 25.69 0.02 7.52
N GLY A 105 25.04 -0.30 6.38
CA GLY A 105 25.16 -1.58 5.69
C GLY A 105 24.30 -2.69 6.29
N CYS A 106 23.42 -2.35 7.22
CA CYS A 106 22.55 -3.30 7.88
C CYS A 106 21.26 -3.55 7.06
N ILE A 107 20.65 -4.70 7.28
CA ILE A 107 19.37 -5.07 6.68
C ILE A 107 18.25 -4.49 7.53
N ILE A 108 17.36 -3.73 6.90
CA ILE A 108 16.25 -3.08 7.58
C ILE A 108 15.13 -4.10 7.82
N VAL A 109 14.61 -4.17 9.04
CA VAL A 109 13.45 -4.98 9.40
C VAL A 109 12.32 -4.08 9.88
N PRO A 110 11.53 -3.53 8.95
CA PRO A 110 10.37 -2.73 9.31
C PRO A 110 9.25 -3.64 9.80
N LEU A 111 8.67 -3.33 10.97
CA LEU A 111 7.62 -4.16 11.54
C LEU A 111 6.38 -3.35 11.91
N ASP A 112 5.22 -4.02 11.83
CA ASP A 112 3.93 -3.42 12.16
C ASP A 112 3.86 -3.02 13.63
N TYR A 113 3.73 -1.71 13.87
CA TYR A 113 3.58 -1.15 15.21
C TYR A 113 2.32 -1.66 15.93
N SER A 114 1.27 -2.07 15.20
CA SER A 114 -0.01 -2.50 15.77
C SER A 114 -0.01 -3.92 16.32
N LEU A 115 1.03 -4.71 16.07
CA LEU A 115 1.16 -6.06 16.58
C LEU A 115 1.22 -6.08 18.11
N HIS A 116 0.80 -7.20 18.70
CA HIS A 116 1.03 -7.48 20.11
C HIS A 116 2.53 -7.70 20.36
N ILE A 117 2.99 -7.31 21.55
CA ILE A 117 4.41 -7.40 21.92
C ILE A 117 4.97 -8.81 21.73
N GLU A 118 4.24 -9.83 22.21
CA GLU A 118 4.66 -11.22 22.08
C GLU A 118 4.86 -11.68 20.63
N ASP A 119 4.03 -11.19 19.71
CA ASP A 119 4.16 -11.52 18.29
C ASP A 119 5.32 -10.75 17.65
N MET A 120 5.54 -9.48 18.06
CA MET A 120 6.72 -8.73 17.67
C MET A 120 7.99 -9.46 18.07
N GLU A 121 8.11 -9.86 19.34
CA GLU A 121 9.29 -10.55 19.87
C GLU A 121 9.58 -11.86 19.12
N LYS A 122 8.55 -12.66 18.82
CA LYS A 122 8.70 -13.90 18.03
C LYS A 122 9.23 -13.61 16.63
N ILE A 123 8.68 -12.59 15.95
CA ILE A 123 9.11 -12.22 14.59
C ILE A 123 10.53 -11.69 14.60
N LEU A 124 10.88 -10.83 15.56
CA LEU A 124 12.19 -10.21 15.67
C LEU A 124 13.28 -11.24 16.04
N ALA A 125 12.94 -12.18 16.93
CA ALA A 125 13.83 -13.31 17.25
C ALA A 125 14.05 -14.23 16.04
N PHE A 126 12.99 -14.57 15.29
CA PHE A 126 13.11 -15.33 14.04
C PHE A 126 13.96 -14.59 13.01
N GLY A 127 13.82 -13.27 12.93
CA GLY A 127 14.54 -12.37 12.03
C GLY A 127 15.96 -12.06 12.47
N ASP A 128 16.51 -12.69 13.54
CA ASP A 128 17.86 -12.44 14.09
C ASP A 128 18.13 -10.95 14.33
N VAL A 129 17.11 -10.19 14.75
CA VAL A 129 17.24 -8.77 15.04
C VAL A 129 17.88 -8.56 16.41
N ASP A 130 18.96 -7.78 16.44
CA ASP A 130 19.71 -7.51 17.68
C ASP A 130 19.66 -6.05 18.16
N ARG A 131 19.11 -5.15 17.37
CA ARG A 131 18.87 -3.72 17.71
C ARG A 131 17.55 -3.27 17.16
N ILE A 132 16.88 -2.35 17.87
CA ILE A 132 15.61 -1.82 17.43
C ILE A 132 15.52 -0.29 17.63
N PHE A 133 14.92 0.37 16.64
CA PHE A 133 14.33 1.71 16.77
C PHE A 133 12.84 1.54 16.98
N ILE A 134 12.30 2.12 18.06
CA ILE A 134 10.89 1.89 18.41
C ILE A 134 10.25 3.13 19.04
N ASP A 135 8.93 3.33 18.83
CA ASP A 135 8.18 4.39 19.52
C ASP A 135 8.20 4.20 21.04
N GLY A 136 8.29 5.30 21.77
CA GLY A 136 8.41 5.33 23.23
C GLY A 136 7.27 4.62 23.97
N GLU A 137 6.08 4.61 23.39
CA GLU A 137 4.90 3.93 23.98
C GLU A 137 5.11 2.41 24.17
N LYS A 138 5.98 1.77 23.37
CA LYS A 138 6.22 0.32 23.41
C LYS A 138 7.60 -0.09 23.89
N ILE A 139 8.53 0.85 24.05
CA ILE A 139 9.94 0.58 24.31
C ILE A 139 10.18 -0.13 25.66
N ASP A 140 9.35 0.17 26.66
CA ASP A 140 9.41 -0.47 27.98
C ASP A 140 8.72 -1.83 28.02
N GLU A 141 7.80 -2.07 27.07
CA GLU A 141 7.02 -3.32 27.02
C GLU A 141 7.76 -4.43 26.29
N ILE A 142 8.51 -4.09 25.24
CA ILE A 142 9.24 -5.05 24.42
C ILE A 142 10.55 -5.44 25.09
N ASP A 143 10.84 -6.74 25.09
CA ASP A 143 12.06 -7.33 25.69
C ASP A 143 12.29 -6.84 27.15
N LYS A 144 11.29 -7.02 28.00
CA LYS A 144 11.35 -6.63 29.44
C LYS A 144 12.50 -7.32 30.18
N GLU A 145 12.89 -8.50 29.74
CA GLU A 145 13.97 -9.28 30.36
C GLU A 145 15.37 -8.88 29.82
N GLY A 146 15.45 -8.05 28.79
CA GLY A 146 16.70 -7.59 28.20
C GLY A 146 17.53 -8.69 27.55
N LYS A 147 16.88 -9.70 26.95
CA LYS A 147 17.53 -10.89 26.40
C LYS A 147 17.63 -10.89 24.86
N LEU A 148 16.76 -10.13 24.20
CA LEU A 148 16.66 -10.15 22.74
C LEU A 148 17.54 -9.10 22.07
N PHE A 149 17.57 -7.88 22.63
CA PHE A 149 18.20 -6.77 21.94
C PHE A 149 19.43 -6.27 22.69
N LYS A 150 20.51 -6.04 21.94
CA LYS A 150 21.70 -5.33 22.43
C LYS A 150 21.42 -3.87 22.76
N GLU A 151 20.51 -3.25 22.00
CA GLU A 151 20.13 -1.85 22.18
C GLU A 151 18.71 -1.58 21.69
N LYS A 152 17.97 -0.80 22.49
CA LYS A 152 16.67 -0.20 22.14
C LYS A 152 16.84 1.31 22.04
N ILE A 153 16.43 1.90 20.88
CA ILE A 153 16.55 3.33 20.58
C ILE A 153 15.16 3.90 20.38
N SER A 154 14.85 5.01 21.01
CA SER A 154 13.55 5.65 20.89
C SER A 154 13.43 6.48 19.61
N LEU A 155 12.29 6.38 18.93
CA LEU A 155 11.86 7.28 17.87
C LEU A 155 11.19 8.56 18.41
N GLU A 156 10.99 8.66 19.73
CA GLU A 156 10.33 9.79 20.40
C GLU A 156 11.24 10.41 21.49
N PRO A 157 11.28 11.77 21.63
CA PRO A 157 12.25 12.44 22.47
C PRO A 157 12.03 12.26 23.99
N GLU A 158 10.81 11.87 24.41
CA GLU A 158 10.41 11.87 25.83
C GLU A 158 10.57 10.51 26.53
N SER A 159 11.23 9.53 25.88
CA SER A 159 11.40 8.17 26.41
C SER A 159 12.54 8.12 27.43
N LYS A 160 12.23 8.21 28.72
CA LYS A 160 13.22 8.21 29.81
C LYS A 160 14.08 6.93 29.82
N GLY A 161 15.38 7.10 29.88
CA GLY A 161 16.34 5.98 29.97
C GLY A 161 16.79 5.41 28.63
N TYR A 162 16.23 5.88 27.52
CA TYR A 162 16.60 5.47 26.17
C TYR A 162 17.18 6.63 25.37
N LYS A 163 18.08 6.31 24.44
CA LYS A 163 18.61 7.31 23.51
C LYS A 163 17.53 7.67 22.49
N TYR A 164 17.41 8.95 22.18
CA TYR A 164 16.54 9.42 21.12
C TYR A 164 17.27 9.39 19.78
N VAL A 165 16.62 8.93 18.73
CA VAL A 165 17.22 8.75 17.41
C VAL A 165 17.88 10.02 16.85
N LEU A 166 17.30 11.21 17.09
CA LEU A 166 17.87 12.47 16.60
C LEU A 166 19.07 12.97 17.43
N ASP A 167 19.31 12.44 18.62
CA ASP A 167 20.47 12.77 19.45
C ASP A 167 21.68 11.86 19.15
N LEU A 168 21.48 10.82 18.34
CA LEU A 168 22.55 9.89 17.98
C LEU A 168 23.61 10.58 17.13
N THR A 169 24.85 10.46 17.56
CA THR A 169 26.04 10.91 16.83
C THR A 169 27.16 9.90 17.03
N GLY A 170 27.95 9.68 16.00
CA GLY A 170 29.15 8.83 16.04
C GLY A 170 30.34 9.52 15.38
N PRO A 171 31.57 9.06 15.65
CA PRO A 171 32.74 9.55 14.93
C PRO A 171 32.59 9.23 13.43
N GLU A 172 32.89 10.21 12.59
CA GLU A 172 32.88 10.00 11.14
C GLU A 172 33.80 8.83 10.77
N THR A 173 33.26 7.90 10.01
CA THR A 173 33.96 6.68 9.59
C THR A 173 33.59 6.30 8.15
N GLU A 174 34.42 5.49 7.51
CA GLU A 174 34.10 4.96 6.20
C GLU A 174 32.87 4.06 6.27
N LEU A 175 31.87 4.39 5.45
CA LEU A 175 30.65 3.60 5.36
C LEU A 175 30.89 2.31 4.55
N PRO A 176 30.27 1.19 4.93
CA PRO A 176 30.46 -0.08 4.24
C PRO A 176 30.11 0.01 2.75
N LYS A 177 30.85 -0.67 1.89
CA LYS A 177 30.51 -0.76 0.47
C LYS A 177 29.24 -1.56 0.29
N LEU A 178 28.25 -0.98 -0.43
CA LEU A 178 26.99 -1.62 -0.77
C LEU A 178 26.95 -1.95 -2.26
N HIS A 179 26.20 -3.01 -2.58
CA HIS A 179 25.91 -3.41 -3.95
C HIS A 179 24.41 -3.46 -4.16
N ALA A 180 23.93 -3.18 -5.37
CA ALA A 180 22.49 -3.16 -5.68
C ALA A 180 21.80 -4.50 -5.33
N GLU A 181 22.51 -5.63 -5.41
CA GLU A 181 22.00 -6.97 -5.10
C GLU A 181 22.06 -7.34 -3.60
N ASP A 182 22.67 -6.49 -2.77
CA ASP A 182 22.63 -6.71 -1.32
C ASP A 182 21.17 -6.62 -0.83
N THR A 183 20.81 -7.44 0.17
CA THR A 183 19.48 -7.35 0.78
C THR A 183 19.36 -6.02 1.53
N ALA A 184 18.42 -5.19 1.10
CA ALA A 184 18.16 -3.88 1.70
C ALA A 184 17.21 -3.99 2.90
N ALA A 185 16.15 -4.79 2.75
CA ALA A 185 15.15 -4.96 3.79
C ALA A 185 14.56 -6.37 3.79
N MET A 186 14.04 -6.77 4.96
CA MET A 186 13.25 -7.98 5.17
C MET A 186 11.89 -7.60 5.72
N LEU A 187 10.84 -7.80 4.91
CA LEU A 187 9.48 -7.42 5.22
C LEU A 187 8.66 -8.66 5.62
N PHE A 188 8.05 -8.62 6.80
CA PHE A 188 7.21 -9.73 7.25
C PHE A 188 5.79 -9.63 6.75
N THR A 189 5.32 -10.69 6.09
CA THR A 189 3.92 -10.83 5.66
C THR A 189 3.21 -11.85 6.53
N SER A 190 1.91 -11.62 6.80
CA SER A 190 1.07 -12.61 7.45
C SER A 190 0.82 -13.76 6.48
N GLY A 191 1.58 -14.85 6.62
CA GLY A 191 1.35 -16.06 5.83
C GLY A 191 -0.08 -16.58 6.01
N THR A 192 -0.66 -17.14 4.95
CA THR A 192 -1.98 -17.80 5.00
C THR A 192 -2.02 -18.98 5.98
N THR A 193 -0.86 -19.49 6.39
CA THR A 193 -0.67 -20.58 7.37
C THR A 193 -0.52 -20.10 8.81
N GLY A 194 -0.52 -18.78 9.05
CA GLY A 194 -0.38 -18.19 10.39
C GLY A 194 1.07 -17.94 10.83
N THR A 195 2.07 -18.48 10.14
CA THR A 195 3.49 -18.20 10.41
C THR A 195 3.96 -17.05 9.51
N PRO A 196 4.49 -15.95 10.06
CA PRO A 196 5.00 -14.84 9.25
C PRO A 196 6.16 -15.28 8.37
N LYS A 197 6.16 -14.82 7.10
CA LYS A 197 7.26 -15.05 6.15
C LYS A 197 8.06 -13.76 5.98
N GLY A 198 9.38 -13.82 6.15
CA GLY A 198 10.29 -12.69 5.94
C GLY A 198 10.67 -12.57 4.46
N VAL A 199 10.09 -11.68 3.72
CA VAL A 199 10.38 -11.41 2.31
C VAL A 199 11.67 -10.62 2.20
N MET A 200 12.70 -11.20 1.58
CA MET A 200 14.01 -10.57 1.38
C MET A 200 14.03 -9.75 0.08
N LEU A 201 14.21 -8.44 0.20
CA LEU A 201 14.25 -7.51 -0.93
C LEU A 201 15.60 -6.82 -1.03
N SER A 202 16.22 -6.83 -2.21
CA SER A 202 17.46 -6.12 -2.50
C SER A 202 17.23 -4.65 -2.82
N PHE A 203 18.30 -3.84 -2.84
CA PHE A 203 18.21 -2.47 -3.35
C PHE A 203 17.73 -2.47 -4.79
N SER A 204 18.21 -3.39 -5.64
CA SER A 204 17.76 -3.47 -7.03
C SER A 204 16.27 -3.77 -7.15
N ASN A 205 15.71 -4.62 -6.28
CA ASN A 205 14.26 -4.88 -6.28
C ASN A 205 13.45 -3.61 -6.03
N PHE A 206 13.79 -2.85 -4.98
CA PHE A 206 13.11 -1.59 -4.67
C PHE A 206 13.31 -0.53 -5.75
N MET A 207 14.54 -0.34 -6.19
CA MET A 207 14.89 0.71 -7.13
C MET A 207 14.34 0.47 -8.54
N SER A 208 14.30 -0.79 -8.99
CA SER A 208 13.65 -1.15 -10.25
C SER A 208 12.14 -0.90 -10.20
N SER A 209 11.48 -1.24 -9.09
CA SER A 209 10.06 -0.97 -8.89
C SER A 209 9.77 0.53 -8.93
N THR A 210 10.53 1.33 -8.18
CA THR A 210 10.33 2.79 -8.08
C THR A 210 10.62 3.51 -9.40
N LEU A 211 11.80 3.29 -9.99
CA LEU A 211 12.21 3.98 -11.22
C LEU A 211 11.39 3.56 -12.45
N SER A 212 10.94 2.29 -12.49
CA SER A 212 10.10 1.82 -13.59
C SER A 212 8.66 2.35 -13.50
N SER A 213 8.11 2.50 -12.28
CA SER A 213 6.77 3.05 -12.10
C SER A 213 6.65 4.50 -12.59
N GLN A 214 7.67 5.32 -12.38
CA GLN A 214 7.72 6.72 -12.84
C GLN A 214 7.70 6.87 -14.39
N ARG A 215 7.85 5.78 -15.13
CA ARG A 215 7.64 5.83 -16.59
C ARG A 215 6.16 5.83 -16.99
N LEU A 216 5.24 5.60 -16.05
CA LEU A 216 3.79 5.61 -16.29
C LEU A 216 3.10 6.86 -15.74
N PHE A 217 3.77 7.62 -14.87
CA PHE A 217 3.28 8.91 -14.36
C PHE A 217 4.44 9.82 -13.97
N ASP A 218 4.20 11.13 -14.04
CA ASP A 218 5.21 12.13 -13.70
C ASP A 218 5.18 12.42 -12.19
N VAL A 219 6.38 12.47 -11.58
CA VAL A 219 6.60 13.00 -10.23
C VAL A 219 7.57 14.19 -10.34
N TYR A 220 7.23 15.29 -9.69
CA TYR A 220 8.01 16.53 -9.74
C TYR A 220 8.65 16.83 -8.38
N PRO A 221 9.78 17.56 -8.35
CA PRO A 221 10.39 18.01 -7.10
C PRO A 221 9.50 18.94 -6.27
N THR A 222 8.43 19.46 -6.87
CA THR A 222 7.42 20.30 -6.22
C THR A 222 6.24 19.49 -5.65
N ASP A 223 6.20 18.17 -5.89
CA ASP A 223 5.14 17.32 -5.35
C ASP A 223 5.31 17.10 -3.85
N VAL A 224 4.18 16.90 -3.19
CA VAL A 224 4.11 16.59 -1.77
C VAL A 224 3.31 15.31 -1.60
N PHE A 225 3.98 14.25 -1.19
CA PHE A 225 3.37 12.96 -0.87
C PHE A 225 2.80 12.94 0.55
N TYR A 226 1.75 12.18 0.75
CA TYR A 226 1.17 11.98 2.06
C TYR A 226 1.29 10.52 2.51
N ALA A 227 2.17 10.27 3.48
CA ALA A 227 2.35 8.96 4.10
C ALA A 227 1.31 8.76 5.21
N ILE A 228 0.08 8.38 4.87
CA ILE A 228 -1.02 8.12 5.82
C ILE A 228 -1.18 6.62 6.12
N LEU A 229 -0.86 5.76 5.16
CA LEU A 229 -0.83 4.31 5.39
C LEU A 229 0.44 3.93 6.15
N PRO A 230 0.44 2.80 6.89
CA PRO A 230 1.61 2.38 7.66
C PRO A 230 2.86 2.22 6.79
N ILE A 231 3.93 2.94 7.16
CA ILE A 231 5.15 3.07 6.35
C ILE A 231 5.99 1.78 6.31
N HIS A 232 5.79 0.85 7.23
CA HIS A 232 6.46 -0.45 7.23
C HIS A 232 5.99 -1.40 6.11
N HIS A 233 4.85 -1.10 5.48
CA HIS A 233 4.38 -1.87 4.32
C HIS A 233 5.11 -1.48 3.04
N ALA A 234 5.42 -2.48 2.21
CA ALA A 234 6.09 -2.29 0.92
C ALA A 234 5.43 -1.21 0.05
N TYR A 235 4.09 -1.12 0.06
CA TYR A 235 3.35 -0.12 -0.71
C TYR A 235 3.71 1.32 -0.30
N THR A 236 3.59 1.66 0.98
CA THR A 236 3.91 3.02 1.45
C THR A 236 5.42 3.27 1.41
N MET A 237 6.21 2.27 1.75
CA MET A 237 7.67 2.37 1.72
C MET A 237 8.19 2.70 0.33
N THR A 238 7.79 1.95 -0.69
CA THR A 238 8.28 2.14 -2.06
C THR A 238 7.56 3.29 -2.74
N ALA A 239 6.23 3.21 -2.85
CA ALA A 239 5.46 4.14 -3.67
C ALA A 239 5.21 5.51 -3.02
N VAL A 240 5.57 5.70 -1.73
CA VAL A 240 5.53 7.01 -1.08
C VAL A 240 6.95 7.45 -0.68
N LEU A 241 7.64 6.72 0.21
CA LEU A 241 8.92 7.18 0.76
C LEU A 241 10.04 7.19 -0.29
N LEU A 242 10.26 6.07 -1.01
CA LEU A 242 11.34 6.02 -2.00
C LEU A 242 11.03 6.87 -3.23
N GLU A 243 9.77 6.91 -3.69
CA GLU A 243 9.33 7.80 -4.77
C GLU A 243 9.56 9.28 -4.44
N THR A 244 9.27 9.70 -3.20
CA THR A 244 9.57 11.05 -2.73
C THR A 244 11.06 11.35 -2.89
N VAL A 245 11.93 10.48 -2.37
CA VAL A 245 13.38 10.72 -2.35
C VAL A 245 13.95 10.78 -3.76
N ILE A 246 13.64 9.81 -4.62
CA ILE A 246 14.13 9.79 -6.01
C ILE A 246 13.79 11.07 -6.77
N SER A 247 12.61 11.61 -6.50
CA SER A 247 12.06 12.76 -7.24
C SER A 247 12.49 14.11 -6.68
N GLY A 248 13.13 14.14 -5.50
CA GLY A 248 13.43 15.40 -4.80
C GLY A 248 12.17 16.09 -4.26
N ALA A 249 11.08 15.35 -4.14
CA ALA A 249 9.78 15.78 -3.63
C ALA A 249 9.75 15.83 -2.09
N SER A 250 8.61 16.13 -1.49
CA SER A 250 8.42 16.17 -0.03
C SER A 250 7.49 15.07 0.44
N CYS A 251 7.77 14.44 1.59
CA CYS A 251 6.90 13.49 2.27
C CYS A 251 6.35 14.09 3.56
N VAL A 252 5.03 14.21 3.67
CA VAL A 252 4.33 14.56 4.89
C VAL A 252 3.84 13.29 5.58
N PHE A 253 4.25 13.09 6.82
CA PHE A 253 3.92 11.90 7.62
C PHE A 253 2.66 12.13 8.46
N GLY A 254 1.60 11.37 8.17
CA GLY A 254 0.37 11.33 8.95
C GLY A 254 0.43 10.21 9.99
N LYS A 255 0.34 10.57 11.28
CA LYS A 255 0.43 9.58 12.38
C LYS A 255 -0.84 8.77 12.62
N ARG A 256 -2.02 9.30 12.26
CA ARG A 256 -3.32 8.69 12.57
C ARG A 256 -4.34 8.91 11.46
N LEU A 257 -5.07 7.86 11.12
CA LEU A 257 -6.18 7.91 10.16
C LEU A 257 -7.46 8.44 10.84
N VAL A 258 -7.42 9.72 11.29
CA VAL A 258 -8.54 10.42 11.92
C VAL A 258 -8.93 11.59 11.02
N THR A 259 -10.16 11.59 10.53
CA THR A 259 -10.62 12.53 9.48
C THR A 259 -10.28 14.01 9.73
N PRO A 260 -10.54 14.63 10.91
CA PRO A 260 -10.19 16.03 11.13
C PRO A 260 -8.68 16.31 11.05
N ILE A 261 -7.85 15.39 11.56
CA ILE A 261 -6.39 15.50 11.52
C ILE A 261 -5.91 15.36 10.08
N MET A 262 -6.38 14.35 9.37
CA MET A 262 -6.05 14.11 7.97
C MET A 262 -6.39 15.32 7.08
N LEU A 263 -7.60 15.89 7.21
CA LEU A 263 -7.99 17.08 6.45
C LEU A 263 -7.13 18.30 6.77
N LYS A 264 -6.68 18.45 8.02
CA LYS A 264 -5.72 19.48 8.42
C LYS A 264 -4.38 19.26 7.74
N GLU A 265 -3.84 18.05 7.80
CA GLU A 265 -2.54 17.69 7.21
C GLU A 265 -2.56 17.80 5.68
N LEU A 266 -3.64 17.39 5.01
CA LEU A 266 -3.83 17.58 3.57
C LEU A 266 -3.75 19.06 3.17
N ARG A 267 -4.42 19.93 3.92
CA ARG A 267 -4.46 21.38 3.65
C ARG A 267 -3.15 22.08 3.97
N GLU A 268 -2.62 21.89 5.18
CA GLU A 268 -1.40 22.57 5.66
C GLU A 268 -0.15 22.04 4.96
N GLY A 269 -0.14 20.73 4.65
CA GLY A 269 0.91 20.08 3.85
C GLY A 269 0.85 20.40 2.38
N LYS A 270 -0.26 20.97 1.88
CA LYS A 270 -0.48 21.22 0.44
C LYS A 270 -0.27 19.96 -0.41
N ILE A 271 -0.81 18.85 0.07
CA ILE A 271 -0.58 17.53 -0.53
C ILE A 271 -1.01 17.49 -2.00
N THR A 272 -0.14 16.99 -2.86
CA THR A 272 -0.39 16.83 -4.31
C THR A 272 -0.51 15.38 -4.74
N MET A 273 0.04 14.44 -3.94
CA MET A 273 0.11 13.01 -4.23
C MET A 273 -0.49 12.22 -3.06
N LEU A 274 -1.57 11.48 -3.31
CA LEU A 274 -2.20 10.63 -2.30
C LEU A 274 -2.22 9.17 -2.77
N LEU A 275 -1.49 8.33 -2.06
CA LEU A 275 -1.48 6.89 -2.27
C LEU A 275 -2.21 6.23 -1.12
N ALA A 276 -3.29 5.50 -1.44
CA ALA A 276 -4.14 4.94 -0.40
C ALA A 276 -4.87 3.66 -0.85
N VAL A 277 -5.59 3.05 0.10
CA VAL A 277 -6.41 1.86 -0.13
C VAL A 277 -7.85 2.24 -0.52
N PRO A 278 -8.61 1.34 -1.17
CA PRO A 278 -9.97 1.60 -1.64
C PRO A 278 -10.89 2.20 -0.57
N MET A 279 -10.85 1.67 0.65
CA MET A 279 -11.70 2.15 1.75
C MET A 279 -11.53 3.65 2.02
N LEU A 280 -10.29 4.17 1.97
CA LEU A 280 -10.07 5.61 2.20
C LEU A 280 -10.66 6.45 1.07
N PHE A 281 -10.45 6.05 -0.19
CA PHE A 281 -11.00 6.77 -1.34
C PHE A 281 -12.53 6.72 -1.36
N ASN A 282 -13.14 5.57 -1.07
CA ASN A 282 -14.59 5.44 -0.97
C ASN A 282 -15.17 6.36 0.12
N LYS A 283 -14.55 6.42 1.32
CA LYS A 283 -14.97 7.32 2.41
C LYS A 283 -14.82 8.80 2.05
N LEU A 284 -13.72 9.18 1.39
CA LEU A 284 -13.52 10.55 0.91
C LEU A 284 -14.59 10.96 -0.12
N LEU A 285 -14.86 10.09 -1.08
CA LEU A 285 -15.87 10.32 -2.12
C LEU A 285 -17.28 10.38 -1.52
N ALA A 286 -17.64 9.43 -0.67
CA ALA A 286 -18.93 9.40 0.02
C ALA A 286 -19.17 10.67 0.84
N GLY A 287 -18.17 11.12 1.59
CA GLY A 287 -18.24 12.38 2.35
C GLY A 287 -18.43 13.60 1.46
N LEU A 288 -17.77 13.65 0.29
CA LEU A 288 -17.94 14.71 -0.69
C LEU A 288 -19.35 14.70 -1.28
N MET A 289 -19.84 13.53 -1.72
CA MET A 289 -21.14 13.38 -2.36
C MET A 289 -22.31 13.61 -1.38
N ALA A 290 -22.16 13.21 -0.11
CA ALA A 290 -23.11 13.57 0.94
C ALA A 290 -23.23 15.10 1.12
N GLY A 291 -22.12 15.82 1.00
CA GLY A 291 -22.11 17.28 1.00
C GLY A 291 -22.80 17.89 -0.23
N VAL A 292 -22.75 17.22 -1.38
CA VAL A 292 -23.46 17.60 -2.61
C VAL A 292 -24.97 17.37 -2.46
N HIS A 293 -25.36 16.19 -1.98
CA HIS A 293 -26.76 15.81 -1.77
C HIS A 293 -27.50 16.81 -0.86
N LYS A 294 -26.87 17.26 0.22
CA LYS A 294 -27.42 18.28 1.14
C LYS A 294 -27.74 19.63 0.47
N GLN A 295 -27.23 19.90 -0.74
CA GLN A 295 -27.49 21.13 -1.47
C GLN A 295 -28.81 21.10 -2.28
N GLY A 296 -29.50 19.95 -2.28
CA GLY A 296 -30.76 19.71 -2.93
C GLY A 296 -30.66 19.15 -4.35
N PRO A 297 -31.73 18.53 -4.86
CA PRO A 297 -31.68 17.68 -6.07
C PRO A 297 -31.31 18.44 -7.34
N PHE A 298 -31.64 19.71 -7.46
CA PHE A 298 -31.27 20.50 -8.65
C PHE A 298 -29.74 20.67 -8.76
N LYS A 299 -29.11 21.06 -7.64
CA LYS A 299 -27.63 21.23 -7.63
C LYS A 299 -26.92 19.90 -7.76
N GLU A 300 -27.43 18.87 -7.14
CA GLU A 300 -26.90 17.50 -7.25
C GLU A 300 -26.90 17.04 -8.70
N ASN A 301 -28.03 17.12 -9.41
CA ASN A 301 -28.14 16.77 -10.82
C ASN A 301 -27.20 17.61 -11.72
N LEU A 302 -27.08 18.91 -11.44
CA LEU A 302 -26.16 19.77 -12.16
C LEU A 302 -24.69 19.35 -11.96
N ILE A 303 -24.31 19.02 -10.72
CA ILE A 303 -22.94 18.55 -10.41
C ILE A 303 -22.65 17.23 -11.12
N HIS A 304 -23.59 16.26 -11.07
CA HIS A 304 -23.44 15.00 -11.81
C HIS A 304 -23.31 15.19 -13.31
N PHE A 305 -24.10 16.09 -13.89
CA PHE A 305 -23.99 16.44 -15.31
C PHE A 305 -22.60 17.03 -15.64
N LEU A 306 -22.12 17.98 -14.83
CA LEU A 306 -20.81 18.61 -15.02
C LEU A 306 -19.66 17.59 -14.82
N MET A 307 -19.81 16.65 -13.87
CA MET A 307 -18.85 15.54 -13.69
C MET A 307 -18.81 14.66 -14.93
N GLY A 308 -19.97 14.25 -15.46
CA GLY A 308 -20.07 13.48 -16.69
C GLY A 308 -19.42 14.18 -17.88
N PHE A 309 -19.69 15.47 -18.06
CA PHE A 309 -19.08 16.29 -19.12
C PHE A 309 -17.55 16.42 -18.94
N SER A 310 -17.08 16.68 -17.72
CA SER A 310 -15.65 16.75 -17.41
C SER A 310 -14.93 15.44 -17.72
N GLY A 311 -15.52 14.31 -17.31
CA GLY A 311 -14.97 12.97 -17.59
C GLY A 311 -14.92 12.66 -19.09
N PHE A 312 -15.96 13.02 -19.83
CA PHE A 312 -15.98 12.87 -21.29
C PHE A 312 -14.85 13.70 -21.96
N MET A 313 -14.68 14.95 -21.57
CA MET A 313 -13.62 15.82 -22.08
C MET A 313 -12.23 15.26 -21.78
N LYS A 314 -12.04 14.71 -20.56
CA LYS A 314 -10.78 14.09 -20.17
C LYS A 314 -10.48 12.81 -20.98
N LYS A 315 -11.48 11.92 -21.10
CA LYS A 315 -11.30 10.59 -21.73
C LYS A 315 -11.14 10.67 -23.27
N VAL A 316 -11.85 11.60 -23.92
CA VAL A 316 -11.88 11.71 -25.39
C VAL A 316 -10.89 12.74 -25.92
N PHE A 317 -10.81 13.90 -25.28
CA PHE A 317 -9.99 15.02 -25.75
C PHE A 317 -8.71 15.24 -24.95
N HIS A 318 -8.49 14.44 -23.89
CA HIS A 318 -7.36 14.57 -22.95
C HIS A 318 -7.29 15.97 -22.28
N VAL A 319 -8.46 16.62 -22.13
CA VAL A 319 -8.59 17.95 -21.51
C VAL A 319 -9.19 17.82 -20.12
N ASN A 320 -8.39 18.07 -19.09
CA ASN A 320 -8.83 18.01 -17.70
C ASN A 320 -9.49 19.35 -17.28
N LEU A 321 -10.82 19.42 -17.38
CA LEU A 321 -11.62 20.58 -16.96
C LEU A 321 -12.07 20.47 -15.50
N GLY A 322 -12.12 19.27 -14.94
CA GLY A 322 -12.72 19.00 -13.64
C GLY A 322 -12.09 19.82 -12.51
N LYS A 323 -10.77 19.93 -12.47
CA LYS A 323 -10.09 20.72 -11.45
C LYS A 323 -10.42 22.20 -11.49
N LYS A 324 -10.66 22.77 -12.69
CA LYS A 324 -11.11 24.16 -12.85
C LYS A 324 -12.54 24.34 -12.37
N ILE A 325 -13.41 23.35 -12.61
CA ILE A 325 -14.83 23.40 -12.24
C ILE A 325 -15.00 23.12 -10.75
N PHE A 326 -14.39 22.05 -10.23
CA PHE A 326 -14.66 21.52 -8.90
C PHE A 326 -13.64 21.90 -7.83
N GLY A 327 -12.46 22.43 -8.20
CA GLY A 327 -11.38 22.74 -7.27
C GLY A 327 -11.83 23.57 -6.07
N ASN A 328 -12.33 24.78 -6.31
CA ASN A 328 -12.81 25.67 -5.25
C ASN A 328 -14.22 25.33 -4.76
N MET A 329 -15.04 24.69 -5.61
CA MET A 329 -16.45 24.43 -5.29
C MET A 329 -16.64 23.22 -4.39
N LEU A 330 -15.91 22.14 -4.64
CA LEU A 330 -16.05 20.85 -3.97
C LEU A 330 -14.75 20.36 -3.32
N LEU A 331 -13.66 20.30 -4.06
CA LEU A 331 -12.43 19.66 -3.60
C LEU A 331 -11.79 20.41 -2.43
N SER A 332 -11.88 21.74 -2.39
CA SER A 332 -11.39 22.55 -1.26
C SER A 332 -12.08 22.22 0.08
N LYS A 333 -13.34 21.78 0.04
CA LYS A 333 -14.09 21.42 1.26
C LYS A 333 -13.55 20.19 1.97
N ILE A 334 -12.91 19.30 1.22
CA ILE A 334 -12.24 18.09 1.72
C ILE A 334 -10.71 18.17 1.56
N SER A 335 -10.18 19.38 1.37
CA SER A 335 -8.73 19.65 1.26
C SER A 335 -8.02 18.89 0.12
N LEU A 336 -8.73 18.60 -0.98
CA LEU A 336 -8.19 17.95 -2.19
C LEU A 336 -7.98 18.91 -3.36
N ASP A 337 -8.10 20.23 -3.18
CA ASP A 337 -7.93 21.24 -4.24
C ASP A 337 -6.49 21.30 -4.81
N LYS A 338 -5.50 20.91 -4.02
CA LYS A 338 -4.10 20.80 -4.44
C LYS A 338 -3.76 19.44 -5.04
N MET A 339 -4.61 18.44 -4.84
CA MET A 339 -4.36 17.08 -5.27
C MET A 339 -4.15 17.02 -6.79
N ARG A 340 -3.04 16.45 -7.21
CA ARG A 340 -2.70 16.24 -8.63
C ARG A 340 -2.95 14.81 -9.05
N LEU A 341 -2.45 13.86 -8.26
CA LEU A 341 -2.54 12.44 -8.56
C LEU A 341 -2.96 11.65 -7.32
N CYS A 342 -3.92 10.76 -7.50
CA CYS A 342 -4.27 9.72 -6.54
C CYS A 342 -3.95 8.35 -7.12
N ILE A 343 -3.31 7.49 -6.33
CA ILE A 343 -3.02 6.10 -6.71
C ILE A 343 -3.67 5.17 -5.70
N CYS A 344 -4.56 4.31 -6.18
CA CYS A 344 -5.19 3.29 -5.36
C CYS A 344 -4.47 1.95 -5.53
N GLY A 345 -4.15 1.32 -4.42
CA GLY A 345 -3.54 0.00 -4.41
C GLY A 345 -3.93 -0.82 -3.18
N GLY A 346 -3.49 -2.06 -3.17
CA GLY A 346 -3.66 -2.93 -2.00
C GLY A 346 -5.02 -3.58 -1.85
N GLY A 347 -5.97 -3.38 -2.75
CA GLY A 347 -7.28 -4.04 -2.77
C GLY A 347 -8.08 -3.64 -4.00
N PRO A 348 -9.19 -4.34 -4.26
CA PRO A 348 -10.08 -4.01 -5.37
C PRO A 348 -10.78 -2.67 -5.11
N LEU A 349 -10.94 -1.88 -6.18
CA LEU A 349 -11.57 -0.57 -6.15
C LEU A 349 -12.80 -0.57 -7.06
N PRO A 350 -13.98 -0.09 -6.59
CA PRO A 350 -15.13 0.07 -7.46
C PRO A 350 -14.81 0.99 -8.65
N ALA A 351 -15.11 0.53 -9.87
CA ALA A 351 -14.89 1.30 -11.10
C ALA A 351 -15.61 2.67 -11.07
N SER A 352 -16.74 2.76 -10.37
CA SER A 352 -17.47 4.01 -10.16
C SER A 352 -16.67 5.02 -9.33
N THR A 353 -15.96 4.58 -8.29
CA THR A 353 -15.08 5.44 -7.48
C THR A 353 -13.91 5.95 -8.33
N PHE A 354 -13.25 5.07 -9.06
CA PHE A 354 -12.20 5.42 -10.01
C PHE A 354 -12.66 6.50 -10.99
N LYS A 355 -13.81 6.25 -11.64
CA LYS A 355 -14.41 7.17 -12.62
C LYS A 355 -14.74 8.54 -12.02
N GLN A 356 -15.34 8.59 -10.83
CA GLN A 356 -15.76 9.85 -10.21
C GLN A 356 -14.58 10.75 -9.82
N PHE A 357 -13.46 10.20 -9.31
CA PHE A 357 -12.26 11.00 -9.05
C PHE A 357 -11.69 11.62 -10.34
N ASN A 358 -11.64 10.85 -11.44
CA ASN A 358 -11.23 11.37 -12.73
C ASN A 358 -12.19 12.44 -13.28
N GLN A 359 -13.50 12.29 -13.07
CA GLN A 359 -14.52 13.28 -13.41
C GLN A 359 -14.39 14.58 -12.61
N LEU A 360 -13.97 14.48 -11.35
CA LEU A 360 -13.67 15.64 -10.49
C LEU A 360 -12.37 16.37 -10.89
N GLY A 361 -11.59 15.80 -11.81
CA GLY A 361 -10.37 16.40 -12.34
C GLY A 361 -9.10 16.08 -11.58
N ILE A 362 -9.15 15.12 -10.67
CA ILE A 362 -7.96 14.52 -10.07
C ILE A 362 -7.52 13.38 -10.99
N ASP A 363 -6.24 13.33 -11.36
CA ASP A 363 -5.71 12.15 -12.01
C ASP A 363 -5.74 10.99 -11.02
N PHE A 364 -6.51 9.97 -11.36
CA PHE A 364 -6.72 8.83 -10.47
C PHE A 364 -6.39 7.56 -11.22
N VAL A 365 -5.51 6.75 -10.65
CA VAL A 365 -5.10 5.47 -11.22
C VAL A 365 -5.11 4.37 -10.16
N GLN A 366 -5.14 3.13 -10.62
CA GLN A 366 -5.04 1.94 -9.78
C GLN A 366 -3.76 1.19 -10.14
N GLY A 367 -3.11 0.61 -9.12
CA GLY A 367 -1.97 -0.28 -9.28
C GLY A 367 -2.16 -1.61 -8.57
N TYR A 368 -1.37 -2.60 -8.98
CA TYR A 368 -1.34 -3.94 -8.43
C TYR A 368 0.08 -4.36 -8.08
N GLY A 369 0.19 -5.17 -7.05
CA GLY A 369 1.44 -5.79 -6.66
C GLY A 369 1.41 -6.43 -5.29
N LEU A 370 2.54 -7.01 -4.90
CA LEU A 370 2.74 -7.81 -3.71
C LEU A 370 3.98 -7.33 -2.95
N THR A 371 4.11 -7.66 -1.69
CA THR A 371 5.37 -7.45 -0.96
C THR A 371 6.53 -8.13 -1.66
N GLU A 372 6.31 -9.34 -2.18
CA GLU A 372 7.25 -10.16 -2.93
C GLU A 372 7.69 -9.54 -4.28
N THR A 373 7.08 -8.43 -4.68
CA THR A 373 7.39 -7.71 -5.93
C THR A 373 7.78 -6.23 -5.72
N SER A 374 8.10 -5.80 -4.52
CA SER A 374 8.72 -4.52 -4.10
C SER A 374 7.98 -3.20 -4.36
N PRO A 375 6.71 -3.05 -4.33
CA PRO A 375 5.61 -3.99 -4.52
C PRO A 375 5.01 -3.98 -5.93
N ILE A 376 5.41 -3.06 -6.83
CA ILE A 376 4.64 -2.66 -8.01
C ILE A 376 4.84 -3.65 -9.18
N ILE A 377 3.74 -4.16 -9.70
CA ILE A 377 3.70 -4.98 -10.92
C ILE A 377 3.03 -4.18 -12.04
N ASN A 378 1.78 -3.75 -11.82
CA ASN A 378 0.97 -3.03 -12.81
C ASN A 378 0.54 -1.66 -12.30
N ILE A 379 0.39 -0.72 -13.23
CA ILE A 379 -0.24 0.58 -13.00
C ILE A 379 -1.09 0.94 -14.23
N ASN A 380 -2.27 1.50 -14.00
CA ASN A 380 -3.04 2.16 -15.05
C ASN A 380 -2.30 3.42 -15.55
N PRO A 381 -2.05 3.58 -16.85
CA PRO A 381 -1.51 4.83 -17.39
C PRO A 381 -2.52 5.97 -17.23
N ILE A 382 -2.05 7.18 -16.90
CA ILE A 382 -2.92 8.34 -16.69
C ILE A 382 -3.71 8.74 -17.96
N GLU A 383 -3.10 8.58 -19.12
CA GLU A 383 -3.69 9.01 -20.39
C GLU A 383 -4.67 7.99 -20.97
N VAL A 384 -4.43 6.70 -20.68
CA VAL A 384 -5.24 5.59 -21.20
C VAL A 384 -5.45 4.60 -20.08
N TYR A 385 -6.49 4.81 -19.33
CA TYR A 385 -6.86 3.94 -18.21
C TYR A 385 -8.14 3.16 -18.50
N ILE A 386 -8.26 2.03 -17.83
CA ILE A 386 -9.49 1.23 -17.80
C ILE A 386 -9.90 1.09 -16.34
N GLU A 387 -11.12 1.51 -16.02
CA GLU A 387 -11.60 1.64 -14.64
C GLU A 387 -11.66 0.30 -13.89
N GLU A 388 -11.88 -0.80 -14.61
CA GLU A 388 -11.99 -2.17 -14.07
C GLU A 388 -10.64 -2.92 -14.04
N SER A 389 -9.59 -2.35 -14.65
CA SER A 389 -8.27 -2.97 -14.76
C SER A 389 -7.28 -2.38 -13.75
N VAL A 390 -6.31 -3.17 -13.35
CA VAL A 390 -5.16 -2.70 -12.57
C VAL A 390 -4.03 -2.14 -13.46
N GLY A 391 -4.27 -2.05 -14.76
CA GLY A 391 -3.36 -1.44 -15.74
C GLY A 391 -2.44 -2.44 -16.43
N ILE A 392 -1.32 -1.91 -16.92
CA ILE A 392 -0.29 -2.64 -17.66
C ILE A 392 0.95 -2.85 -16.79
N PRO A 393 1.78 -3.87 -17.04
CA PRO A 393 3.01 -4.08 -16.29
C PRO A 393 3.97 -2.90 -16.44
N ILE A 394 4.64 -2.54 -15.35
CA ILE A 394 5.70 -1.53 -15.39
C ILE A 394 6.88 -2.04 -16.24
N PRO A 395 7.70 -1.17 -16.83
CA PRO A 395 8.85 -1.57 -17.64
C PRO A 395 9.77 -2.56 -16.93
N GLY A 396 10.12 -3.64 -17.64
CA GLY A 396 10.96 -4.71 -17.12
C GLY A 396 10.20 -5.85 -16.44
N VAL A 397 8.89 -5.76 -16.30
CA VAL A 397 8.02 -6.83 -15.79
C VAL A 397 7.44 -7.64 -16.94
N GLU A 398 7.55 -8.95 -16.82
CA GLU A 398 6.87 -9.91 -17.68
C GLU A 398 5.74 -10.58 -16.90
N GLU A 399 4.61 -10.82 -17.58
CA GLU A 399 3.44 -11.47 -17.01
C GLU A 399 2.94 -12.59 -17.89
N LYS A 400 2.40 -13.64 -17.26
CA LYS A 400 1.67 -14.71 -17.95
C LYS A 400 0.53 -15.24 -17.10
N ILE A 401 -0.51 -15.71 -17.77
CA ILE A 401 -1.61 -16.43 -17.14
C ILE A 401 -1.38 -17.93 -17.30
N VAL A 402 -1.41 -18.67 -16.21
CA VAL A 402 -1.16 -20.11 -16.18
C VAL A 402 -2.44 -20.85 -15.86
N SER A 403 -2.71 -21.92 -16.61
CA SER A 403 -3.92 -22.75 -16.50
C SER A 403 -5.22 -21.95 -16.56
N PRO A 404 -5.46 -21.17 -17.65
CA PRO A 404 -6.66 -20.38 -17.78
C PRO A 404 -7.90 -21.28 -17.92
N ASP A 405 -9.01 -20.84 -17.34
CA ASP A 405 -10.35 -21.43 -17.53
C ASP A 405 -10.98 -20.98 -18.87
N GLU A 406 -12.26 -21.33 -19.07
CA GLU A 406 -13.01 -21.00 -20.29
C GLU A 406 -13.16 -19.48 -20.50
N ASP A 407 -13.12 -18.69 -19.42
CA ASP A 407 -13.21 -17.23 -19.43
C ASP A 407 -11.83 -16.56 -19.53
N GLY A 408 -10.75 -17.35 -19.61
CA GLY A 408 -9.38 -16.88 -19.68
C GLY A 408 -8.74 -16.52 -18.34
N ASN A 409 -9.45 -16.73 -17.23
CA ASN A 409 -8.93 -16.47 -15.89
C ASN A 409 -8.02 -17.62 -15.43
N GLY A 410 -6.81 -17.31 -15.03
CA GLY A 410 -5.86 -18.27 -14.51
C GLY A 410 -4.92 -17.63 -13.50
N ILE A 411 -3.99 -18.41 -12.98
CA ILE A 411 -3.02 -17.93 -11.99
C ILE A 411 -2.04 -16.97 -12.67
N ILE A 412 -1.86 -15.81 -12.07
CA ILE A 412 -0.93 -14.78 -12.55
C ILE A 412 0.48 -15.14 -12.10
N TYR A 413 1.39 -15.26 -13.06
CA TYR A 413 2.83 -15.38 -12.81
C TYR A 413 3.54 -14.13 -13.32
N VAL A 414 4.54 -13.68 -12.56
CA VAL A 414 5.31 -12.49 -12.90
C VAL A 414 6.81 -12.76 -12.81
N ARG A 415 7.59 -12.09 -13.65
CA ARG A 415 9.04 -12.12 -13.65
C ARG A 415 9.59 -10.71 -13.88
N GLY A 416 10.65 -10.34 -13.16
CA GLY A 416 11.28 -9.03 -13.34
C GLY A 416 12.24 -8.68 -12.21
N PRO A 417 12.98 -7.58 -12.36
CA PRO A 417 14.02 -7.18 -11.38
C PRO A 417 13.45 -6.80 -10.01
N GLN A 418 12.14 -6.53 -9.89
CA GLN A 418 11.45 -6.21 -8.64
C GLN A 418 11.07 -7.45 -7.82
N VAL A 419 11.20 -8.68 -8.37
CA VAL A 419 10.83 -9.91 -7.68
C VAL A 419 11.85 -10.20 -6.57
N MET A 420 11.35 -10.62 -5.40
CA MET A 420 12.13 -10.91 -4.19
C MET A 420 13.25 -11.93 -4.42
N LYS A 421 14.20 -11.94 -3.49
CA LYS A 421 15.25 -12.99 -3.44
C LYS A 421 14.73 -14.33 -2.91
N GLY A 422 13.66 -14.31 -2.12
CA GLY A 422 13.05 -15.44 -1.46
C GLY A 422 12.61 -15.12 -0.04
N TYR A 423 12.16 -16.13 0.68
CA TYR A 423 11.76 -16.03 2.08
C TYR A 423 12.92 -16.39 3.01
N TYR A 424 13.16 -15.53 4.01
CA TYR A 424 14.22 -15.72 4.99
C TYR A 424 14.07 -17.03 5.78
N LYS A 425 15.12 -17.86 5.81
CA LYS A 425 15.14 -19.19 6.47
C LYS A 425 13.99 -20.12 6.04
N ASN A 426 13.50 -20.00 4.79
CA ASN A 426 12.38 -20.81 4.32
C ASN A 426 12.48 -21.09 2.81
N ASP A 427 13.46 -21.95 2.46
CA ASP A 427 13.72 -22.32 1.07
C ASP A 427 12.56 -23.10 0.46
N GLU A 428 11.89 -23.99 1.23
CA GLU A 428 10.72 -24.76 0.80
C GLU A 428 9.59 -23.82 0.35
N ALA A 429 9.22 -22.84 1.18
CA ALA A 429 8.20 -21.89 0.80
C ALA A 429 8.63 -20.96 -0.34
N THR A 430 9.94 -20.76 -0.53
CA THR A 430 10.47 -20.00 -1.68
C THR A 430 10.30 -20.80 -2.96
N GLU A 431 10.68 -22.06 -2.98
CA GLU A 431 10.57 -22.97 -4.13
C GLU A 431 9.11 -23.23 -4.55
N GLU A 432 8.16 -23.19 -3.58
CA GLU A 432 6.71 -23.27 -3.88
C GLU A 432 6.21 -22.13 -4.77
N VAL A 433 6.77 -20.94 -4.65
CA VAL A 433 6.26 -19.73 -5.32
C VAL A 433 7.21 -19.15 -6.35
N LEU A 434 8.52 -19.36 -6.23
CA LEU A 434 9.55 -18.79 -7.09
C LEU A 434 10.31 -19.90 -7.83
N SER A 435 10.09 -19.97 -9.13
CA SER A 435 10.80 -20.95 -9.97
C SER A 435 12.27 -20.57 -10.21
N SER A 436 13.10 -21.55 -10.58
CA SER A 436 14.53 -21.36 -10.86
C SER A 436 14.84 -20.43 -12.03
N ASP A 437 13.87 -20.21 -12.93
CA ASP A 437 13.94 -19.25 -14.06
C ASP A 437 13.34 -17.89 -13.73
N GLY A 438 13.02 -17.62 -12.44
CA GLY A 438 12.64 -16.34 -11.90
C GLY A 438 11.14 -15.98 -12.02
N TRP A 439 10.27 -16.94 -12.36
CA TRP A 439 8.84 -16.71 -12.33
C TRP A 439 8.27 -16.88 -10.92
N LEU A 440 7.62 -15.83 -10.45
CA LEU A 440 6.89 -15.82 -9.18
C LEU A 440 5.42 -16.14 -9.42
N ASN A 441 4.90 -17.15 -8.73
CA ASN A 441 3.47 -17.42 -8.60
C ASN A 441 2.88 -16.42 -7.59
N THR A 442 2.06 -15.50 -8.06
CA THR A 442 1.46 -14.46 -7.20
C THR A 442 0.37 -15.00 -6.27
N GLY A 443 -0.21 -16.16 -6.61
CA GLY A 443 -1.40 -16.71 -5.96
C GLY A 443 -2.68 -15.94 -6.27
N ASP A 444 -2.60 -14.89 -7.08
CA ASP A 444 -3.77 -14.14 -7.58
C ASP A 444 -4.23 -14.74 -8.91
N VAL A 445 -5.53 -14.61 -9.20
CA VAL A 445 -6.19 -15.08 -10.40
C VAL A 445 -6.70 -13.90 -11.20
N GLY A 446 -6.57 -13.99 -12.54
CA GLY A 446 -7.03 -12.94 -13.43
C GLY A 446 -6.78 -13.28 -14.90
N HIS A 447 -7.02 -12.31 -15.76
CA HIS A 447 -6.77 -12.41 -17.19
C HIS A 447 -6.15 -11.14 -17.76
N ILE A 448 -5.53 -11.25 -18.91
CA ILE A 448 -4.93 -10.13 -19.64
C ILE A 448 -5.70 -9.95 -20.95
N ASP A 449 -6.17 -8.74 -21.22
CA ASP A 449 -6.87 -8.44 -22.47
C ASP A 449 -5.92 -8.32 -23.67
N SER A 450 -6.48 -8.17 -24.88
CA SER A 450 -5.71 -8.02 -26.12
C SER A 450 -4.82 -6.77 -26.17
N ASN A 451 -5.07 -5.78 -25.32
CA ASN A 451 -4.28 -4.55 -25.19
C ASN A 451 -3.20 -4.66 -24.11
N GLY A 452 -3.16 -5.76 -23.36
CA GLY A 452 -2.19 -6.03 -22.31
C GLY A 452 -2.58 -5.44 -20.96
N PHE A 453 -3.85 -5.11 -20.73
CA PHE A 453 -4.37 -4.73 -19.42
C PHE A 453 -4.70 -5.96 -18.59
N LEU A 454 -4.26 -5.96 -17.33
CA LEU A 454 -4.52 -7.02 -16.38
C LEU A 454 -5.80 -6.75 -15.58
N TYR A 455 -6.67 -7.75 -15.50
CA TYR A 455 -7.87 -7.75 -14.66
C TYR A 455 -7.73 -8.80 -13.57
N LEU A 456 -7.97 -8.41 -12.32
CA LEU A 456 -7.94 -9.30 -11.17
C LEU A 456 -9.33 -9.87 -10.92
N THR A 457 -9.42 -11.17 -10.70
CA THR A 457 -10.67 -11.85 -10.35
C THR A 457 -10.72 -12.18 -8.86
N GLY A 458 -9.59 -12.63 -8.27
CA GLY A 458 -9.50 -12.95 -6.84
C GLY A 458 -8.25 -13.74 -6.49
N ARG A 459 -8.29 -14.46 -5.35
CA ARG A 459 -7.17 -15.29 -4.89
C ARG A 459 -7.43 -16.77 -5.07
N ALA A 460 -6.45 -17.51 -5.60
CA ALA A 460 -6.56 -18.95 -5.82
C ALA A 460 -6.89 -19.73 -4.52
N LYS A 461 -6.33 -19.31 -3.37
CA LYS A 461 -6.59 -19.94 -2.06
C LYS A 461 -7.93 -19.56 -1.44
N SER A 462 -8.64 -18.56 -1.97
CA SER A 462 -9.93 -18.09 -1.46
C SER A 462 -11.12 -18.62 -2.25
N ILE A 463 -10.88 -19.37 -3.33
CA ILE A 463 -11.92 -19.90 -4.22
C ILE A 463 -12.89 -20.74 -3.40
N ILE A 464 -14.20 -20.47 -3.58
CA ILE A 464 -15.29 -21.30 -3.09
C ILE A 464 -15.76 -22.17 -4.26
N VAL A 465 -15.72 -23.49 -4.08
CA VAL A 465 -16.19 -24.44 -5.10
C VAL A 465 -17.64 -24.81 -4.81
N THR A 466 -18.56 -24.28 -5.61
CA THR A 466 -20.00 -24.51 -5.44
C THR A 466 -20.43 -25.92 -5.84
N GLU A 467 -21.68 -26.28 -5.53
CA GLU A 467 -22.28 -27.60 -5.82
C GLU A 467 -22.21 -28.00 -7.31
N GLY A 468 -22.24 -27.01 -8.20
CA GLY A 468 -22.08 -27.25 -9.66
C GLY A 468 -20.61 -27.32 -10.12
N GLY A 469 -19.62 -27.38 -9.23
CA GLY A 469 -18.20 -27.38 -9.56
C GLY A 469 -17.68 -26.05 -10.13
N LYS A 470 -18.46 -24.97 -9.99
CA LYS A 470 -18.05 -23.63 -10.44
C LYS A 470 -17.22 -22.91 -9.37
N ASN A 471 -16.17 -22.27 -9.81
CA ASN A 471 -15.31 -21.43 -8.96
C ASN A 471 -15.99 -20.08 -8.72
N VAL A 472 -16.09 -19.71 -7.45
CA VAL A 472 -16.57 -18.39 -7.01
C VAL A 472 -15.44 -17.69 -6.26
N PHE A 473 -15.14 -16.49 -6.69
CA PHE A 473 -14.14 -15.63 -6.03
C PHE A 473 -14.85 -14.70 -5.06
N PRO A 474 -14.59 -14.83 -3.75
CA PRO A 474 -15.22 -14.00 -2.73
C PRO A 474 -15.07 -12.50 -2.97
N GLU A 475 -13.88 -12.09 -3.40
CA GLU A 475 -13.52 -10.70 -3.63
C GLU A 475 -14.44 -10.03 -4.68
N GLU A 476 -14.79 -10.76 -5.75
CA GLU A 476 -15.68 -10.28 -6.81
C GLU A 476 -17.10 -9.96 -6.31
N ILE A 477 -17.55 -10.70 -5.30
CA ILE A 477 -18.85 -10.45 -4.67
C ILE A 477 -18.74 -9.33 -3.64
N GLU A 478 -17.71 -9.35 -2.79
CA GLU A 478 -17.46 -8.33 -1.77
C GLU A 478 -17.36 -6.91 -2.37
N ASP A 479 -16.79 -6.78 -3.55
CA ASP A 479 -16.65 -5.51 -4.26
C ASP A 479 -17.98 -4.81 -4.52
N LYS A 480 -19.05 -5.57 -4.71
CA LYS A 480 -20.39 -5.00 -4.94
C LYS A 480 -20.97 -4.33 -3.69
N PHE A 481 -20.43 -4.65 -2.50
CA PHE A 481 -20.90 -4.11 -1.23
C PHE A 481 -20.10 -2.89 -0.74
N GLN A 482 -18.99 -2.55 -1.37
CA GLN A 482 -18.10 -1.47 -0.91
C GLN A 482 -18.73 -0.06 -0.91
N LEU A 483 -19.83 0.14 -1.64
CA LEU A 483 -20.49 1.44 -1.77
C LEU A 483 -21.74 1.59 -0.89
N PHE A 484 -22.12 0.57 -0.13
CA PHE A 484 -23.22 0.65 0.83
C PHE A 484 -22.70 1.31 2.12
N ASN A 485 -23.16 2.54 2.38
CA ASN A 485 -22.65 3.36 3.49
C ASN A 485 -22.95 2.79 4.88
N GLU A 486 -23.95 1.95 5.01
CA GLU A 486 -24.36 1.25 6.23
C GLU A 486 -23.49 0.05 6.54
N ILE A 487 -22.68 -0.44 5.58
CA ILE A 487 -21.75 -1.57 5.76
C ILE A 487 -20.34 -1.02 6.03
N GLU A 488 -19.81 -1.28 7.23
CA GLU A 488 -18.42 -0.93 7.57
C GLU A 488 -17.44 -1.99 7.07
N GLN A 489 -17.81 -3.28 7.24
CA GLN A 489 -16.97 -4.41 6.83
C GLN A 489 -17.85 -5.55 6.32
N CYS A 490 -17.36 -6.26 5.32
CA CYS A 490 -17.98 -7.50 4.87
C CYS A 490 -16.94 -8.55 4.51
N CYS A 491 -17.33 -9.81 4.60
CA CYS A 491 -16.48 -10.93 4.24
C CYS A 491 -17.34 -12.09 3.72
N ILE A 492 -17.03 -12.55 2.52
CA ILE A 492 -17.61 -13.76 1.95
C ILE A 492 -16.78 -14.95 2.40
N ILE A 493 -17.44 -15.94 2.98
CA ILE A 493 -16.82 -17.18 3.44
C ILE A 493 -17.60 -18.40 2.94
N PRO A 494 -16.93 -19.54 2.72
CA PRO A 494 -17.63 -20.78 2.47
C PRO A 494 -18.35 -21.29 3.72
N TYR A 495 -19.49 -21.94 3.54
CA TYR A 495 -20.07 -22.80 4.55
C TYR A 495 -20.50 -24.13 3.95
N MET A 496 -20.39 -25.20 4.73
CA MET A 496 -20.64 -26.55 4.24
C MET A 496 -22.15 -26.81 4.12
N ILE A 497 -22.65 -27.00 2.90
CA ILE A 497 -24.04 -27.41 2.64
C ILE A 497 -24.16 -28.91 2.83
N ASN A 498 -23.26 -29.69 2.24
CA ASN A 498 -23.25 -31.14 2.33
C ASN A 498 -21.83 -31.66 2.60
N LYS A 499 -21.63 -32.29 3.76
CA LYS A 499 -20.33 -32.82 4.19
C LYS A 499 -19.87 -34.02 3.36
N GLU A 500 -20.80 -34.86 2.90
CA GLU A 500 -20.48 -36.08 2.13
C GLU A 500 -20.05 -35.71 0.71
N MET A 501 -20.75 -34.75 0.08
CA MET A 501 -20.46 -34.29 -1.28
C MET A 501 -19.43 -33.16 -1.32
N LYS A 502 -18.97 -32.66 -0.16
CA LYS A 502 -18.05 -31.51 -0.02
C LYS A 502 -18.52 -30.26 -0.78
N THR A 503 -19.83 -30.00 -0.79
CA THR A 503 -20.38 -28.84 -1.46
C THR A 503 -20.46 -27.65 -0.51
N GLU A 504 -20.02 -26.51 -1.02
CA GLU A 504 -19.94 -25.26 -0.26
C GLU A 504 -21.00 -24.27 -0.75
N GLY A 505 -21.64 -23.59 0.20
CA GLY A 505 -22.49 -22.43 -0.04
C GLY A 505 -21.72 -21.14 0.24
N ILE A 506 -22.31 -20.04 -0.14
CA ILE A 506 -21.74 -18.70 0.01
C ILE A 506 -22.42 -17.99 1.17
N ARG A 507 -21.63 -17.73 2.25
CA ARG A 507 -22.08 -16.95 3.40
C ARG A 507 -21.46 -15.56 3.34
N MET A 508 -22.29 -14.54 3.54
CA MET A 508 -21.87 -13.17 3.76
C MET A 508 -21.86 -12.85 5.24
N VAL A 509 -20.73 -12.44 5.79
CA VAL A 509 -20.61 -11.89 7.14
C VAL A 509 -20.49 -10.38 7.04
N ILE A 510 -21.39 -9.64 7.71
CA ILE A 510 -21.48 -8.18 7.65
C ILE A 510 -21.31 -7.60 9.04
N TYR A 511 -20.39 -6.65 9.18
CA TYR A 511 -20.34 -5.71 10.29
C TYR A 511 -20.87 -4.36 9.79
N PRO A 512 -22.05 -3.93 10.26
CA PRO A 512 -22.63 -2.64 9.89
C PRO A 512 -21.86 -1.49 10.55
N THR A 513 -22.07 -0.27 10.08
CA THR A 513 -21.53 0.90 10.78
C THR A 513 -22.12 1.00 12.18
N GLU A 514 -21.30 1.42 13.14
CA GLU A 514 -21.72 1.57 14.53
C GLU A 514 -22.91 2.54 14.70
N ALA A 515 -22.93 3.59 13.84
CA ALA A 515 -24.02 4.56 13.81
C ALA A 515 -25.34 3.91 13.39
N TYR A 516 -25.32 3.14 12.30
CA TYR A 516 -26.50 2.45 11.78
C TYR A 516 -27.06 1.42 12.80
N LEU A 517 -26.14 0.63 13.38
CA LEU A 517 -26.51 -0.38 14.38
C LEU A 517 -27.12 0.25 15.65
N LYS A 518 -26.60 1.40 16.10
CA LYS A 518 -27.14 2.12 17.27
C LYS A 518 -28.52 2.74 16.99
N GLU A 519 -28.76 3.20 15.76
CA GLU A 519 -30.00 3.84 15.37
C GLU A 519 -31.14 2.84 15.21
N HIS A 520 -30.89 1.67 14.61
CA HIS A 520 -31.92 0.71 14.20
C HIS A 520 -31.98 -0.55 15.09
N GLY A 521 -30.92 -0.84 15.85
CA GLY A 521 -30.82 -2.07 16.62
C GLY A 521 -30.51 -3.31 15.75
N MET A 522 -30.19 -4.41 16.41
CA MET A 522 -29.66 -5.60 15.71
C MET A 522 -30.69 -6.28 14.80
N GLU A 523 -31.95 -6.37 15.22
CA GLU A 523 -32.99 -7.08 14.48
C GLU A 523 -33.36 -6.36 13.18
N GLU A 524 -33.57 -5.05 13.25
CA GLU A 524 -33.89 -4.23 12.08
C GLU A 524 -32.69 -4.14 11.12
N THR A 525 -31.49 -3.98 11.68
CA THR A 525 -30.24 -3.99 10.90
C THR A 525 -30.07 -5.30 10.15
N SER A 526 -30.29 -6.44 10.81
CA SER A 526 -30.16 -7.76 10.15
C SER A 526 -31.13 -7.92 8.99
N ARG A 527 -32.38 -7.53 9.18
CA ARG A 527 -33.40 -7.56 8.12
C ARG A 527 -33.01 -6.67 6.93
N HIS A 528 -32.56 -5.45 7.21
CA HIS A 528 -32.11 -4.54 6.16
C HIS A 528 -30.89 -5.07 5.40
N MET A 529 -29.92 -5.68 6.09
CA MET A 529 -28.75 -6.28 5.42
C MET A 529 -29.13 -7.47 4.53
N GLU A 530 -30.14 -8.24 4.93
CA GLU A 530 -30.69 -9.30 4.06
C GLU A 530 -31.33 -8.71 2.80
N GLU A 531 -32.09 -7.61 2.91
CA GLU A 531 -32.66 -6.90 1.74
C GLU A 531 -31.57 -6.33 0.81
N VAL A 532 -30.49 -5.77 1.36
CA VAL A 532 -29.34 -5.32 0.60
C VAL A 532 -28.69 -6.47 -0.15
N VAL A 533 -28.45 -7.59 0.53
CA VAL A 533 -27.88 -8.81 -0.11
C VAL A 533 -28.81 -9.35 -1.18
N GLU A 534 -30.12 -9.36 -0.94
CA GLU A 534 -31.10 -9.81 -1.95
C GLU A 534 -31.07 -8.89 -3.19
N SER A 535 -30.91 -7.58 -3.00
CA SER A 535 -30.79 -6.63 -4.11
C SER A 535 -29.57 -6.91 -4.98
N VAL A 536 -28.40 -7.18 -4.35
CA VAL A 536 -27.15 -7.52 -5.05
C VAL A 536 -27.26 -8.89 -5.72
N ASN A 537 -27.91 -9.86 -5.08
CA ASN A 537 -28.13 -11.20 -5.62
C ASN A 537 -28.90 -11.21 -6.95
N LYS A 538 -29.72 -10.18 -7.23
CA LYS A 538 -30.45 -10.06 -8.51
C LYS A 538 -29.52 -9.93 -9.70
N ASP A 539 -28.38 -9.27 -9.50
CA ASP A 539 -27.37 -9.01 -10.53
C ASP A 539 -26.29 -10.09 -10.59
N LEU A 540 -26.31 -11.05 -9.64
CA LEU A 540 -25.35 -12.15 -9.62
C LEU A 540 -25.83 -13.37 -10.38
N GLN A 541 -24.89 -14.04 -11.04
CA GLN A 541 -25.13 -15.35 -11.65
C GLN A 541 -25.60 -16.35 -10.57
N SER A 542 -26.43 -17.32 -10.97
CA SER A 542 -27.09 -18.22 -10.01
C SER A 542 -26.13 -18.92 -9.05
N TYR A 543 -24.96 -19.34 -9.53
CA TYR A 543 -23.95 -20.03 -8.73
C TYR A 543 -23.10 -19.10 -7.83
N LYS A 544 -23.18 -17.77 -8.04
CA LYS A 544 -22.50 -16.74 -7.22
C LYS A 544 -23.41 -16.14 -6.15
N LYS A 545 -24.68 -16.54 -6.07
CA LYS A 545 -25.62 -15.96 -5.11
C LYS A 545 -25.25 -16.29 -3.68
N ILE A 546 -25.31 -15.26 -2.84
CA ILE A 546 -25.16 -15.39 -1.40
C ILE A 546 -26.40 -16.12 -0.86
N THR A 547 -26.19 -17.22 -0.18
CA THR A 547 -27.25 -18.10 0.33
C THR A 547 -27.45 -18.00 1.84
N MET A 548 -26.50 -17.34 2.55
CA MET A 548 -26.61 -17.11 3.99
C MET A 548 -26.03 -15.73 4.32
N VAL A 549 -26.75 -14.99 5.16
CA VAL A 549 -26.29 -13.70 5.70
C VAL A 549 -26.09 -13.84 7.20
N THR A 550 -25.02 -13.28 7.72
CA THR A 550 -24.74 -13.21 9.15
C THR A 550 -24.30 -11.78 9.49
N VAL A 551 -25.10 -11.10 10.31
CA VAL A 551 -24.76 -9.77 10.81
C VAL A 551 -24.12 -9.90 12.19
N VAL A 552 -23.01 -9.20 12.41
CA VAL A 552 -22.26 -9.20 13.66
C VAL A 552 -22.25 -7.80 14.29
N ASP A 553 -22.15 -7.74 15.62
CA ASP A 553 -22.10 -6.49 16.41
C ASP A 553 -20.68 -6.09 16.79
N GLN A 554 -19.69 -6.89 16.40
CA GLN A 554 -18.27 -6.62 16.64
C GLN A 554 -17.51 -6.54 15.31
N PRO A 555 -16.49 -5.67 15.21
CA PRO A 555 -15.66 -5.57 14.03
C PRO A 555 -15.00 -6.90 13.66
N LEU A 556 -14.94 -7.19 12.36
CA LEU A 556 -14.21 -8.34 11.84
C LEU A 556 -12.69 -8.13 12.01
N PRO A 557 -11.92 -9.21 12.21
CA PRO A 557 -10.46 -9.14 12.31
C PRO A 557 -9.86 -8.51 11.04
N MET A 558 -8.98 -7.51 11.22
CA MET A 558 -8.34 -6.79 10.11
C MET A 558 -6.81 -6.81 10.19
N THR A 559 -6.20 -6.64 9.03
CA THR A 559 -4.78 -6.27 8.94
C THR A 559 -4.58 -4.78 9.25
N SER A 560 -3.32 -4.36 9.47
CA SER A 560 -2.96 -2.94 9.61
C SER A 560 -3.28 -2.10 8.37
N THR A 561 -3.33 -2.72 7.19
CA THR A 561 -3.80 -2.09 5.93
C THR A 561 -5.32 -2.10 5.75
N LYS A 562 -6.07 -2.42 6.81
CA LYS A 562 -7.55 -2.41 6.80
C LYS A 562 -8.19 -3.42 5.85
N LYS A 563 -7.56 -4.59 5.68
CA LYS A 563 -8.16 -5.74 4.99
C LYS A 563 -8.71 -6.73 6.01
N VAL A 564 -9.90 -7.28 5.75
CA VAL A 564 -10.47 -8.34 6.59
C VAL A 564 -9.62 -9.62 6.47
N LYS A 565 -9.27 -10.20 7.60
CA LYS A 565 -8.55 -11.47 7.69
C LYS A 565 -9.51 -12.64 7.50
N ARG A 566 -9.86 -12.96 6.25
CA ARG A 566 -10.83 -14.02 5.89
C ARG A 566 -10.60 -15.33 6.64
N PHE A 567 -9.35 -15.76 6.79
CA PHE A 567 -9.02 -16.99 7.48
C PHE A 567 -9.45 -16.99 8.97
N GLU A 568 -9.34 -15.86 9.64
CA GLU A 568 -9.82 -15.70 11.02
C GLU A 568 -11.35 -15.69 11.05
N VAL A 569 -12.01 -15.00 10.10
CA VAL A 569 -13.48 -15.00 9.98
C VAL A 569 -14.00 -16.41 9.73
N VAL A 570 -13.38 -17.18 8.83
CA VAL A 570 -13.75 -18.59 8.60
C VAL A 570 -13.68 -19.41 9.89
N LYS A 571 -12.68 -19.18 10.76
CA LYS A 571 -12.58 -19.88 12.05
C LYS A 571 -13.68 -19.50 13.05
N MET A 572 -14.18 -18.26 12.99
CA MET A 572 -15.24 -17.77 13.88
C MET A 572 -16.60 -18.43 13.57
N PHE A 573 -16.81 -18.90 12.34
CA PHE A 573 -18.09 -19.40 11.86
C PHE A 573 -18.07 -20.85 11.37
N LYS A 574 -17.00 -21.59 11.70
CA LYS A 574 -16.88 -23.04 11.44
C LYS A 574 -17.75 -23.90 12.34
#